data_5b817dfd6edcf8b857dae67dd57754a6
#
_entry.id   5b817dfd6edcf8b857dae67dd57754a6
#
_cell.length_a   1.000
_cell.length_b   1.000
_cell.length_c   1.000
_cell.angle_alpha   90.00
_cell.angle_beta   90.00
_cell.angle_gamma   90.00
#
_symmetry.space_group_name_H-M   'P 1'
#
loop_
_entity.id
_entity.type
_entity.pdbx_description
1 polymer ?
#
loop_
_entity_poly.entity_id
_entity_poly.type
_entity_poly.pdbx_seq_one_letter_code
_entity_poly.pdbx_strand_id
1 'polypeptide(L)'
;MLLKKVDFKILDLFCGAGGMSHGMHKNSHFKTMVALDINERLALTLKNNMPEVEVIVGDIKDDSVKDRVIDLSIKKGVNMIVGGPPCQGYSLKGKKLGLEDPRNFLFIEYLNIVKRIQPDVFVIENVKSLLSTSKGWFKDEIKSEIKKLGYHVDVGILKANDFGVPQTRERAIFICCKIKKISLPLPTVKHLFTVKDAIFDLAYLDSNEGDFEQEYINESNSKYQKMMRLNSDKLYNHKASNHALVAINKLKMIPPEKGKEYLPKELLGKQQYKSTYGRLEWNKPSPTIDTRFDAASNGKNNHPFLNRSITPREAARLQSFDDNYIFYGPKVAVRAQIGNAVPPLMAKAIADKIFKELIFDQSNLD
;
A
#
# COMPACT_ATOMS: atom_id res chain seq x y z
N MET A 1 -30.96 5.15 13.16
CA MET A 1 -30.61 6.47 12.55
C MET A 1 -30.04 6.18 11.18
N LEU A 2 -30.84 6.36 10.14
CA LEU A 2 -30.50 6.02 8.76
C LEU A 2 -29.51 7.03 8.20
N LEU A 3 -28.38 6.57 7.66
CA LEU A 3 -27.40 7.42 6.97
C LEU A 3 -28.04 7.90 5.63
N LYS A 4 -28.51 9.13 5.59
CA LYS A 4 -28.94 9.77 4.33
C LYS A 4 -27.73 9.87 3.40
N LYS A 5 -27.83 9.32 2.17
CA LYS A 5 -26.86 9.39 1.06
C LYS A 5 -25.41 9.49 1.56
N VAL A 6 -24.80 8.32 1.84
CA VAL A 6 -23.53 8.29 2.58
C VAL A 6 -22.38 8.55 1.62
N ASP A 7 -21.88 9.76 1.61
CA ASP A 7 -20.56 10.05 1.08
C ASP A 7 -19.57 9.93 2.24
N PHE A 8 -18.57 9.07 2.07
CA PHE A 8 -17.52 8.86 3.06
C PHE A 8 -16.44 9.93 2.92
N LYS A 9 -16.38 10.81 3.92
CA LYS A 9 -15.33 11.83 4.06
C LYS A 9 -14.21 11.27 4.94
N ILE A 10 -13.03 11.07 4.36
CA ILE A 10 -11.95 10.30 4.96
C ILE A 10 -10.89 11.20 5.60
N LEU A 11 -10.41 10.80 6.79
CA LEU A 11 -9.11 11.15 7.34
C LEU A 11 -8.16 9.96 7.10
N ASP A 12 -7.04 10.20 6.38
CA ASP A 12 -5.99 9.20 6.14
C ASP A 12 -4.80 9.45 7.07
N LEU A 13 -4.66 8.61 8.10
CA LEU A 13 -3.56 8.67 9.08
C LEU A 13 -2.41 7.78 8.65
N PHE A 14 -1.18 8.26 8.76
CA PHE A 14 0.02 7.59 8.22
C PHE A 14 -0.09 7.38 6.70
N CYS A 15 -0.56 8.42 6.01
CA CYS A 15 -1.00 8.35 4.62
C CYS A 15 0.11 7.97 3.63
N GLY A 16 1.39 8.20 3.98
CA GLY A 16 2.49 7.95 3.06
C GLY A 16 2.29 8.66 1.73
N ALA A 17 2.38 7.93 0.65
CA ALA A 17 2.11 8.42 -0.70
C ALA A 17 0.62 8.35 -1.10
N GLY A 18 -0.31 8.06 -0.18
CA GLY A 18 -1.74 8.09 -0.45
C GLY A 18 -2.31 6.84 -1.16
N GLY A 19 -1.66 5.69 -1.07
CA GLY A 19 -2.15 4.47 -1.74
C GLY A 19 -3.54 4.04 -1.28
N MET A 20 -3.85 4.17 0.02
CA MET A 20 -5.17 3.90 0.58
C MET A 20 -6.18 4.92 0.04
N SER A 21 -5.92 6.21 0.16
CA SER A 21 -6.75 7.31 -0.34
C SER A 21 -7.02 7.16 -1.84
N HIS A 22 -5.98 6.99 -2.65
CA HIS A 22 -6.11 6.82 -4.10
C HIS A 22 -7.00 5.64 -4.48
N GLY A 23 -6.83 4.51 -3.80
CA GLY A 23 -7.66 3.34 -4.04
C GLY A 23 -9.13 3.55 -3.64
N MET A 24 -9.40 4.18 -2.51
CA MET A 24 -10.76 4.46 -2.06
C MET A 24 -11.47 5.46 -2.97
N HIS A 25 -10.78 6.48 -3.49
CA HIS A 25 -11.34 7.43 -4.47
C HIS A 25 -11.78 6.79 -5.79
N LYS A 26 -11.34 5.56 -6.12
CA LYS A 26 -11.88 4.81 -7.26
C LYS A 26 -13.36 4.43 -7.09
N ASN A 27 -13.91 4.57 -5.89
CA ASN A 27 -15.34 4.58 -5.63
C ASN A 27 -15.78 6.04 -5.35
N SER A 28 -16.64 6.60 -6.20
CA SER A 28 -17.05 8.02 -6.17
C SER A 28 -17.70 8.48 -4.87
N HIS A 29 -18.11 7.56 -4.01
CA HIS A 29 -18.70 7.87 -2.70
C HIS A 29 -17.64 8.07 -1.59
N PHE A 30 -16.37 7.92 -1.91
CA PHE A 30 -15.29 8.08 -0.95
C PHE A 30 -14.40 9.26 -1.34
N LYS A 31 -14.18 10.19 -0.41
CA LYS A 31 -13.31 11.34 -0.63
C LYS A 31 -12.44 11.62 0.58
N THR A 32 -11.12 11.59 0.42
CA THR A 32 -10.19 12.01 1.47
C THR A 32 -10.25 13.52 1.61
N MET A 33 -10.47 13.98 2.84
CA MET A 33 -10.56 15.39 3.17
C MET A 33 -9.33 15.90 3.88
N VAL A 34 -8.72 15.03 4.72
CA VAL A 34 -7.55 15.34 5.53
C VAL A 34 -6.60 14.14 5.49
N ALA A 35 -5.32 14.39 5.47
CA ALA A 35 -4.29 13.36 5.56
C ALA A 35 -3.16 13.80 6.48
N LEU A 36 -2.56 12.87 7.22
CA LEU A 36 -1.43 13.10 8.12
C LEU A 36 -0.31 12.11 7.85
N ASP A 37 0.90 12.61 7.72
CA ASP A 37 2.13 11.82 7.78
C ASP A 37 3.25 12.64 8.44
N ILE A 38 4.15 11.96 9.14
CA ILE A 38 5.34 12.62 9.74
C ILE A 38 6.39 12.98 8.67
N ASN A 39 6.38 12.26 7.55
CA ASN A 39 7.39 12.38 6.52
C ASN A 39 6.88 13.24 5.35
N GLU A 40 7.34 14.49 5.31
CA GLU A 40 7.01 15.45 4.28
C GLU A 40 7.26 14.92 2.85
N ARG A 41 8.37 14.19 2.64
CA ARG A 41 8.72 13.64 1.32
C ARG A 41 7.74 12.56 0.85
N LEU A 42 7.14 11.83 1.77
CA LEU A 42 6.09 10.86 1.44
C LEU A 42 4.77 11.57 1.16
N ALA A 43 4.38 12.49 2.02
CA ALA A 43 3.16 13.28 1.92
C ALA A 43 3.11 14.17 0.67
N LEU A 44 4.28 14.62 0.16
CA LEU A 44 4.40 15.42 -1.05
C LEU A 44 3.73 14.76 -2.28
N THR A 45 3.89 13.47 -2.42
CA THR A 45 3.29 12.71 -3.52
C THR A 45 1.77 12.72 -3.44
N LEU A 46 1.19 12.49 -2.26
CA LEU A 46 -0.26 12.60 -2.06
C LEU A 46 -0.75 14.01 -2.40
N LYS A 47 -0.10 15.04 -1.85
CA LYS A 47 -0.48 16.45 -2.05
C LYS A 47 -0.52 16.84 -3.53
N ASN A 48 0.44 16.37 -4.33
CA ASN A 48 0.49 16.72 -5.76
C ASN A 48 -0.54 15.93 -6.61
N ASN A 49 -0.84 14.67 -6.25
CA ASN A 49 -1.82 13.88 -6.99
C ASN A 49 -3.27 14.16 -6.56
N MET A 50 -3.48 14.68 -5.35
CA MET A 50 -4.79 14.92 -4.76
C MET A 50 -4.80 16.31 -4.10
N PRO A 51 -4.74 17.40 -4.88
CA PRO A 51 -4.57 18.78 -4.38
C PRO A 51 -5.74 19.27 -3.51
N GLU A 52 -6.90 18.62 -3.61
CA GLU A 52 -8.08 18.90 -2.79
C GLU A 52 -7.95 18.38 -1.34
N VAL A 53 -6.99 17.50 -1.07
CA VAL A 53 -6.77 16.93 0.26
C VAL A 53 -5.92 17.89 1.10
N GLU A 54 -6.39 18.19 2.30
CA GLU A 54 -5.61 18.95 3.28
C GLU A 54 -4.54 18.04 3.91
N VAL A 55 -3.31 18.16 3.45
CA VAL A 55 -2.19 17.33 3.93
C VAL A 55 -1.47 18.05 5.05
N ILE A 56 -1.48 17.45 6.24
CA ILE A 56 -0.74 17.90 7.42
C ILE A 56 0.53 17.07 7.54
N VAL A 57 1.68 17.74 7.66
CA VAL A 57 2.95 17.09 7.97
C VAL A 57 3.26 17.34 9.43
N GLY A 58 3.45 16.25 10.21
CA GLY A 58 3.74 16.37 11.64
C GLY A 58 3.71 15.04 12.38
N ASP A 59 4.25 15.03 13.59
CA ASP A 59 4.20 13.85 14.46
C ASP A 59 2.83 13.77 15.15
N ILE A 60 2.16 12.64 14.99
CA ILE A 60 0.88 12.34 15.64
C ILE A 60 0.98 12.34 17.18
N LYS A 61 2.18 12.26 17.74
CA LYS A 61 2.44 12.36 19.17
C LYS A 61 2.36 13.79 19.69
N ASP A 62 2.58 14.77 18.81
CA ASP A 62 2.49 16.17 19.15
C ASP A 62 0.99 16.54 19.29
N ASP A 63 0.61 17.01 20.48
CA ASP A 63 -0.77 17.35 20.78
C ASP A 63 -1.27 18.51 19.89
N SER A 64 -0.42 19.46 19.52
CA SER A 64 -0.78 20.55 18.62
C SER A 64 -1.10 20.06 17.21
N VAL A 65 -0.34 19.09 16.68
CA VAL A 65 -0.59 18.42 15.40
C VAL A 65 -1.90 17.63 15.48
N LYS A 66 -2.05 16.86 16.55
CA LYS A 66 -3.24 16.02 16.79
C LYS A 66 -4.52 16.87 16.86
N ASP A 67 -4.50 17.95 17.64
CA ASP A 67 -5.62 18.87 17.77
C ASP A 67 -5.97 19.50 16.42
N ARG A 68 -4.98 19.98 15.67
CA ARG A 68 -5.19 20.51 14.32
C ARG A 68 -5.85 19.50 13.38
N VAL A 69 -5.38 18.23 13.37
CA VAL A 69 -5.96 17.15 12.56
C VAL A 69 -7.40 16.90 12.93
N ILE A 70 -7.71 16.85 14.22
CA ILE A 70 -9.05 16.57 14.73
C ILE A 70 -10.01 17.71 14.41
N ASP A 71 -9.63 18.96 14.71
CA ASP A 71 -10.46 20.14 14.48
C ASP A 71 -10.78 20.31 12.99
N LEU A 72 -9.77 20.13 12.14
CA LEU A 72 -9.96 20.19 10.69
C LEU A 72 -10.86 19.05 10.18
N SER A 73 -10.68 17.84 10.72
CA SER A 73 -11.51 16.69 10.36
C SER A 73 -12.98 16.89 10.75
N ILE A 74 -13.23 17.38 11.95
CA ILE A 74 -14.59 17.72 12.42
C ILE A 74 -15.18 18.82 11.54
N LYS A 75 -14.45 19.89 11.27
CA LYS A 75 -14.88 21.00 10.40
C LYS A 75 -15.26 20.53 8.99
N LYS A 76 -14.51 19.58 8.43
CA LYS A 76 -14.77 19.02 7.10
C LYS A 76 -15.82 17.89 7.10
N GLY A 77 -16.34 17.52 8.28
CA GLY A 77 -17.36 16.49 8.45
C GLY A 77 -16.84 15.08 8.15
N VAL A 78 -15.60 14.79 8.53
CA VAL A 78 -15.01 13.44 8.42
C VAL A 78 -15.87 12.44 9.20
N ASN A 79 -16.27 11.37 8.52
CA ASN A 79 -17.05 10.27 9.09
C ASN A 79 -16.38 8.90 8.88
N MET A 80 -15.18 8.88 8.27
CA MET A 80 -14.38 7.68 8.11
C MET A 80 -12.90 7.98 8.40
N ILE A 81 -12.22 7.06 9.09
CA ILE A 81 -10.77 7.14 9.30
C ILE A 81 -10.12 5.90 8.68
N VAL A 82 -9.02 6.09 7.97
CA VAL A 82 -8.20 4.99 7.46
C VAL A 82 -6.75 5.21 7.88
N GLY A 83 -5.95 4.13 7.93
CA GLY A 83 -4.51 4.27 8.16
C GLY A 83 -3.80 2.98 8.50
N GLY A 84 -2.47 3.05 8.39
CA GLY A 84 -1.57 1.94 8.70
C GLY A 84 -0.57 2.33 9.80
N PRO A 85 -0.96 2.38 11.08
CA PRO A 85 -0.03 2.74 12.16
C PRO A 85 1.14 1.76 12.20
N PRO A 86 2.42 2.24 12.21
CA PRO A 86 3.57 1.35 12.24
C PRO A 86 3.60 0.52 13.53
N CYS A 87 3.79 -0.79 13.37
CA CYS A 87 3.92 -1.73 14.47
C CYS A 87 5.39 -2.15 14.63
N GLN A 88 6.14 -1.48 15.47
CA GLN A 88 7.58 -1.75 15.69
C GLN A 88 7.88 -2.61 16.92
N GLY A 89 6.90 -2.87 17.79
CA GLY A 89 7.05 -3.44 19.12
C GLY A 89 7.03 -4.97 19.24
N TYR A 90 6.91 -5.73 18.15
CA TYR A 90 6.62 -7.18 18.21
C TYR A 90 7.86 -8.07 18.11
N SER A 91 8.94 -7.76 18.80
CA SER A 91 10.00 -8.76 18.94
C SER A 91 9.59 -9.83 19.97
N LEU A 92 9.70 -11.10 19.59
CA LEU A 92 9.41 -12.29 20.39
C LEU A 92 10.21 -12.40 21.70
N LYS A 93 11.11 -11.45 22.00
CA LYS A 93 12.05 -11.47 23.13
C LYS A 93 11.78 -10.44 24.23
N GLY A 94 10.66 -9.70 24.21
CA GLY A 94 10.31 -8.69 25.22
C GLY A 94 9.27 -9.18 26.23
N LYS A 95 9.16 -8.48 27.40
CA LYS A 95 8.02 -8.59 28.32
C LYS A 95 6.75 -8.33 27.51
N LYS A 96 5.69 -9.14 27.70
CA LYS A 96 4.40 -9.00 27.03
C LYS A 96 3.67 -7.76 27.57
N LEU A 97 4.10 -6.56 27.17
CA LEU A 97 3.53 -5.28 27.62
C LEU A 97 2.30 -4.87 26.81
N GLY A 98 1.96 -5.60 25.74
CA GLY A 98 0.77 -5.34 24.95
C GLY A 98 0.76 -3.96 24.30
N LEU A 99 -0.39 -3.30 24.32
CA LEU A 99 -0.55 -1.93 23.85
C LEU A 99 0.21 -0.91 24.74
N GLU A 100 0.51 -1.26 25.98
CA GLU A 100 1.33 -0.43 26.87
C GLU A 100 2.82 -0.43 26.52
N ASP A 101 3.26 -1.28 25.58
CA ASP A 101 4.64 -1.22 25.07
C ASP A 101 4.86 0.12 24.36
N PRO A 102 5.85 0.94 24.76
CA PRO A 102 6.11 2.25 24.16
C PRO A 102 6.29 2.22 22.63
N ARG A 103 6.60 1.05 22.07
CA ARG A 103 6.73 0.83 20.62
C ARG A 103 5.38 0.75 19.90
N ASN A 104 4.28 0.55 20.63
CA ASN A 104 2.90 0.49 20.11
C ASN A 104 2.16 1.83 20.26
N PHE A 105 2.87 2.85 20.70
CA PHE A 105 2.33 4.17 20.98
C PHE A 105 1.52 4.76 19.79
N LEU A 106 1.99 4.57 18.56
CA LEU A 106 1.32 5.10 17.37
C LEU A 106 -0.05 4.47 17.11
N PHE A 107 -0.24 3.21 17.50
CA PHE A 107 -1.54 2.56 17.45
C PHE A 107 -2.52 3.16 18.47
N ILE A 108 -2.02 3.47 19.67
CA ILE A 108 -2.82 4.14 20.72
C ILE A 108 -3.23 5.54 20.26
N GLU A 109 -2.32 6.30 19.64
CA GLU A 109 -2.63 7.62 19.11
C GLU A 109 -3.68 7.55 17.99
N TYR A 110 -3.62 6.54 17.13
CA TYR A 110 -4.69 6.29 16.16
C TYR A 110 -6.05 6.11 16.85
N LEU A 111 -6.15 5.28 17.89
CA LEU A 111 -7.40 5.07 18.62
C LEU A 111 -7.85 6.31 19.41
N ASN A 112 -6.92 7.14 19.90
CA ASN A 112 -7.23 8.41 20.54
C ASN A 112 -7.92 9.38 19.55
N ILE A 113 -7.46 9.45 18.31
CA ILE A 113 -8.12 10.24 17.26
C ILE A 113 -9.50 9.66 16.93
N VAL A 114 -9.62 8.34 16.77
CA VAL A 114 -10.94 7.69 16.60
C VAL A 114 -11.89 8.04 17.74
N LYS A 115 -11.43 7.98 18.99
CA LYS A 115 -12.23 8.33 20.17
C LYS A 115 -12.72 9.79 20.15
N ARG A 116 -11.93 10.72 19.64
CA ARG A 116 -12.28 12.16 19.59
C ARG A 116 -13.16 12.51 18.40
N ILE A 117 -12.90 11.95 17.22
CA ILE A 117 -13.69 12.23 16.00
C ILE A 117 -14.98 11.40 15.97
N GLN A 118 -14.97 10.20 16.52
CA GLN A 118 -16.13 9.29 16.54
C GLN A 118 -16.67 8.96 15.11
N PRO A 119 -15.82 8.53 14.13
CA PRO A 119 -16.26 8.24 12.78
C PRO A 119 -17.29 7.11 12.75
N ASP A 120 -18.10 7.01 11.68
CA ASP A 120 -19.02 5.88 11.47
C ASP A 120 -18.28 4.58 11.19
N VAL A 121 -17.16 4.70 10.45
CA VAL A 121 -16.31 3.58 10.04
C VAL A 121 -14.84 3.96 10.21
N PHE A 122 -14.02 3.00 10.61
CA PHE A 122 -12.57 3.13 10.41
C PHE A 122 -11.92 1.83 9.97
N VAL A 123 -10.80 1.96 9.26
CA VAL A 123 -10.03 0.85 8.71
C VAL A 123 -8.58 0.94 9.16
N ILE A 124 -8.07 -0.14 9.75
CA ILE A 124 -6.65 -0.25 10.10
C ILE A 124 -5.99 -1.28 9.20
N GLU A 125 -4.91 -0.88 8.54
CA GLU A 125 -4.05 -1.78 7.77
C GLU A 125 -2.77 -2.07 8.55
N ASN A 126 -2.26 -3.29 8.44
CA ASN A 126 -0.96 -3.63 9.01
C ASN A 126 -0.33 -4.87 8.32
N VAL A 127 0.88 -5.21 8.69
CA VAL A 127 1.54 -6.43 8.22
C VAL A 127 0.83 -7.68 8.76
N LYS A 128 0.78 -8.76 7.95
CA LYS A 128 0.09 -10.00 8.32
C LYS A 128 0.57 -10.62 9.63
N SER A 129 1.85 -10.47 9.94
CA SER A 129 2.44 -11.01 11.17
C SER A 129 1.80 -10.47 12.44
N LEU A 130 1.17 -9.30 12.39
CA LEU A 130 0.41 -8.73 13.51
C LEU A 130 -0.62 -9.73 14.07
N LEU A 131 -1.32 -10.46 13.19
CA LEU A 131 -2.39 -11.39 13.61
C LEU A 131 -1.88 -12.67 14.25
N SER A 132 -0.64 -13.09 13.97
CA SER A 132 -0.03 -14.31 14.51
C SER A 132 0.94 -14.05 15.66
N THR A 133 1.36 -12.79 15.86
CA THR A 133 2.30 -12.40 16.90
C THR A 133 1.74 -12.76 18.29
N SER A 134 2.59 -13.31 19.13
CA SER A 134 2.23 -13.77 20.48
C SER A 134 1.03 -14.74 20.49
N LYS A 135 0.96 -15.67 19.52
CA LYS A 135 -0.15 -16.62 19.34
C LYS A 135 -1.53 -15.97 19.17
N GLY A 136 -1.57 -14.76 18.57
CA GLY A 136 -2.81 -14.03 18.31
C GLY A 136 -3.29 -13.14 19.46
N TRP A 137 -2.66 -13.20 20.63
CA TRP A 137 -3.05 -12.39 21.79
C TRP A 137 -3.16 -10.88 21.47
N PHE A 138 -2.21 -10.34 20.73
CA PHE A 138 -2.22 -8.93 20.35
C PHE A 138 -3.40 -8.53 19.46
N LYS A 139 -3.76 -9.38 18.50
CA LYS A 139 -4.98 -9.20 17.68
C LYS A 139 -6.22 -9.09 18.58
N ASP A 140 -6.30 -9.94 19.61
CA ASP A 140 -7.46 -9.97 20.50
C ASP A 140 -7.50 -8.76 21.44
N GLU A 141 -6.34 -8.25 21.86
CA GLU A 141 -6.23 -7.00 22.60
C GLU A 141 -6.69 -5.80 21.76
N ILE A 142 -6.22 -5.67 20.52
CA ILE A 142 -6.70 -4.65 19.59
C ILE A 142 -8.23 -4.72 19.44
N LYS A 143 -8.77 -5.91 19.23
CA LYS A 143 -10.24 -6.08 19.12
C LYS A 143 -10.97 -5.67 20.38
N SER A 144 -10.39 -5.93 21.55
CA SER A 144 -10.97 -5.52 22.83
C SER A 144 -11.04 -4.00 22.94
N GLU A 145 -9.94 -3.28 22.64
CA GLU A 145 -9.93 -1.82 22.68
C GLU A 145 -10.92 -1.19 21.68
N ILE A 146 -10.99 -1.73 20.46
CA ILE A 146 -11.96 -1.30 19.45
C ILE A 146 -13.40 -1.46 19.96
N LYS A 147 -13.71 -2.60 20.59
CA LYS A 147 -15.04 -2.86 21.17
C LYS A 147 -15.37 -1.92 22.34
N LYS A 148 -14.40 -1.57 23.19
CA LYS A 148 -14.59 -0.58 24.27
C LYS A 148 -14.95 0.80 23.73
N LEU A 149 -14.52 1.14 22.50
CA LEU A 149 -14.90 2.38 21.82
C LEU A 149 -16.31 2.30 21.17
N GLY A 150 -17.01 1.17 21.28
CA GLY A 150 -18.37 0.99 20.76
C GLY A 150 -18.43 0.54 19.30
N TYR A 151 -17.36 -0.03 18.74
CA TYR A 151 -17.34 -0.48 17.35
C TYR A 151 -17.42 -2.00 17.23
N HIS A 152 -18.19 -2.45 16.24
CA HIS A 152 -18.08 -3.81 15.72
C HIS A 152 -16.83 -3.92 14.86
N VAL A 153 -16.11 -5.04 14.94
CA VAL A 153 -14.85 -5.25 14.18
C VAL A 153 -14.85 -6.60 13.50
N ASP A 154 -14.48 -6.61 12.22
CA ASP A 154 -14.01 -7.80 11.51
C ASP A 154 -12.52 -7.64 11.17
N VAL A 155 -11.78 -8.75 11.22
CA VAL A 155 -10.33 -8.74 10.99
C VAL A 155 -9.87 -10.01 10.31
N GLY A 156 -8.96 -9.86 9.36
CA GLY A 156 -8.34 -11.00 8.69
C GLY A 156 -7.23 -10.55 7.74
N ILE A 157 -6.74 -11.51 6.96
CA ILE A 157 -5.69 -11.26 5.97
C ILE A 157 -6.34 -11.08 4.60
N LEU A 158 -6.06 -9.97 3.95
CA LEU A 158 -6.35 -9.78 2.54
C LEU A 158 -5.08 -10.05 1.70
N LYS A 159 -5.26 -10.76 0.59
CA LYS A 159 -4.22 -10.99 -0.41
C LYS A 159 -4.47 -10.04 -1.58
N ALA A 160 -3.49 -9.21 -1.91
CA ALA A 160 -3.65 -8.18 -2.93
C ALA A 160 -4.03 -8.75 -4.32
N ASN A 161 -3.49 -9.93 -4.66
CA ASN A 161 -3.80 -10.61 -5.92
C ASN A 161 -5.26 -11.06 -6.04
N ASP A 162 -5.99 -11.25 -4.94
CA ASP A 162 -7.42 -11.57 -4.96
C ASP A 162 -8.27 -10.37 -5.46
N PHE A 163 -7.67 -9.18 -5.48
CA PHE A 163 -8.32 -7.92 -5.88
C PHE A 163 -7.75 -7.33 -7.18
N GLY A 164 -7.07 -8.14 -7.97
CA GLY A 164 -6.54 -7.72 -9.27
C GLY A 164 -5.18 -7.02 -9.22
N VAL A 165 -4.49 -7.04 -8.09
CA VAL A 165 -3.11 -6.55 -7.98
C VAL A 165 -2.16 -7.65 -8.45
N PRO A 166 -1.21 -7.41 -9.40
CA PRO A 166 -0.27 -8.42 -9.89
C PRO A 166 0.86 -8.69 -8.88
N GLN A 167 0.51 -8.89 -7.61
CA GLN A 167 1.46 -9.05 -6.50
C GLN A 167 0.87 -9.91 -5.37
N THR A 168 1.68 -10.80 -4.80
CA THR A 168 1.29 -11.70 -3.70
C THR A 168 1.39 -11.04 -2.31
N ARG A 169 1.13 -9.73 -2.22
CA ARG A 169 1.17 -8.97 -0.97
C ARG A 169 0.03 -9.34 -0.05
N GLU A 170 0.31 -9.63 1.21
CA GLU A 170 -0.67 -9.94 2.24
C GLU A 170 -0.66 -8.88 3.34
N ARG A 171 -1.87 -8.45 3.75
CA ARG A 171 -2.04 -7.45 4.81
C ARG A 171 -3.14 -7.85 5.80
N ALA A 172 -2.91 -7.55 7.06
CA ALA A 172 -3.94 -7.59 8.08
C ALA A 172 -4.82 -6.35 7.92
N ILE A 173 -6.12 -6.57 7.81
CA ILE A 173 -7.11 -5.48 7.69
C ILE A 173 -8.13 -5.64 8.81
N PHE A 174 -8.39 -4.54 9.52
CA PHE A 174 -9.49 -4.39 10.46
C PHE A 174 -10.51 -3.44 9.85
N ILE A 175 -11.75 -3.87 9.71
CA ILE A 175 -12.89 -3.01 9.35
C ILE A 175 -13.75 -2.84 10.59
N CYS A 176 -13.90 -1.60 11.02
CA CYS A 176 -14.58 -1.24 12.24
C CYS A 176 -15.74 -0.31 11.94
N CYS A 177 -16.95 -0.62 12.41
CA CYS A 177 -18.15 0.17 12.14
C CYS A 177 -19.01 0.26 13.41
N LYS A 178 -19.62 1.44 13.64
CA LYS A 178 -20.50 1.68 14.80
C LYS A 178 -21.81 0.91 14.73
N ILE A 179 -22.36 0.75 13.54
CA ILE A 179 -23.74 0.30 13.35
C ILE A 179 -23.82 -1.22 13.37
N LYS A 180 -22.93 -1.89 12.64
CA LYS A 180 -22.91 -3.35 12.47
C LYS A 180 -21.53 -3.89 12.16
N LYS A 181 -21.39 -5.21 12.23
CA LYS A 181 -20.18 -5.87 11.74
C LYS A 181 -20.17 -5.89 10.21
N ILE A 182 -19.17 -5.28 9.59
CA ILE A 182 -18.90 -5.34 8.15
C ILE A 182 -17.85 -6.41 7.93
N SER A 183 -18.17 -7.45 7.15
CA SER A 183 -17.21 -8.51 6.81
C SER A 183 -16.16 -8.04 5.82
N LEU A 184 -14.99 -8.68 5.83
CA LEU A 184 -13.93 -8.41 4.86
C LEU A 184 -14.40 -8.68 3.42
N PRO A 185 -13.86 -7.96 2.41
CA PRO A 185 -14.20 -8.22 1.01
C PRO A 185 -13.77 -9.62 0.58
N LEU A 186 -14.58 -10.24 -0.25
CA LEU A 186 -14.26 -11.49 -0.95
C LEU A 186 -13.42 -11.20 -2.21
N PRO A 187 -12.67 -12.17 -2.74
CA PRO A 187 -11.94 -12.03 -4.00
C PRO A 187 -12.82 -11.46 -5.11
N THR A 188 -12.30 -10.45 -5.84
CA THR A 188 -13.03 -9.79 -6.92
C THR A 188 -12.63 -10.26 -8.30
N VAL A 189 -11.53 -10.99 -8.43
CA VAL A 189 -11.02 -11.51 -9.69
C VAL A 189 -10.99 -13.03 -9.72
N LYS A 190 -11.32 -13.62 -10.87
CA LYS A 190 -11.25 -15.08 -11.10
C LYS A 190 -9.87 -15.52 -11.56
N HIS A 191 -9.14 -14.64 -12.25
CA HIS A 191 -7.80 -14.91 -12.80
C HIS A 191 -6.82 -13.89 -12.24
N LEU A 192 -5.65 -14.37 -11.84
CA LEU A 192 -4.59 -13.53 -11.30
C LEU A 192 -3.91 -12.77 -12.43
N PHE A 193 -3.70 -11.48 -12.25
CA PHE A 193 -2.81 -10.70 -13.11
C PHE A 193 -1.36 -11.03 -12.78
N THR A 194 -0.54 -11.08 -13.82
CA THR A 194 0.86 -11.47 -13.79
C THR A 194 1.79 -10.27 -13.96
N VAL A 195 3.08 -10.48 -13.74
CA VAL A 195 4.11 -9.48 -14.06
C VAL A 195 4.02 -9.07 -15.53
N LYS A 196 3.77 -10.02 -16.44
CA LYS A 196 3.62 -9.76 -17.89
C LYS A 196 2.43 -8.83 -18.15
N ASP A 197 1.29 -9.10 -17.51
CA ASP A 197 0.12 -8.23 -17.64
C ASP A 197 0.39 -6.81 -17.18
N ALA A 198 1.27 -6.63 -16.20
CA ALA A 198 1.53 -5.33 -15.60
C ALA A 198 2.58 -4.48 -16.32
N ILE A 199 3.71 -5.08 -16.74
CA ILE A 199 4.88 -4.29 -17.14
C ILE A 199 5.48 -4.66 -18.51
N PHE A 200 4.89 -5.59 -19.26
CA PHE A 200 5.49 -6.05 -20.52
C PHE A 200 5.66 -4.94 -21.56
N ASP A 201 4.73 -3.99 -21.59
CA ASP A 201 4.79 -2.80 -22.44
C ASP A 201 5.83 -1.76 -21.98
N LEU A 202 6.44 -1.95 -20.80
CA LEU A 202 7.50 -1.11 -20.25
C LEU A 202 8.90 -1.75 -20.32
N ALA A 203 9.04 -2.92 -20.94
CA ALA A 203 10.27 -3.73 -20.90
C ALA A 203 11.29 -3.37 -21.98
N TYR A 204 11.71 -2.11 -22.09
CA TYR A 204 12.66 -1.65 -23.11
C TYR A 204 13.88 -0.89 -22.59
N LEU A 205 13.96 -0.63 -21.29
CA LEU A 205 15.07 0.14 -20.69
C LEU A 205 16.13 -0.79 -20.10
N ASP A 206 17.41 -0.49 -20.34
CA ASP A 206 18.53 -1.07 -19.63
C ASP A 206 18.89 -0.25 -18.36
N SER A 207 19.95 -0.66 -17.65
CA SER A 207 20.42 0.02 -16.44
C SER A 207 20.82 1.46 -16.75
N ASN A 208 20.34 2.40 -15.92
CA ASN A 208 20.55 3.86 -16.04
C ASN A 208 19.80 4.55 -17.19
N GLU A 209 18.97 3.85 -17.94
CA GLU A 209 18.16 4.43 -19.01
C GLU A 209 16.82 4.96 -18.51
N GLY A 210 16.17 5.76 -19.37
CA GLY A 210 14.87 6.38 -19.15
C GLY A 210 14.93 7.68 -18.40
N ASP A 211 13.78 8.32 -18.30
CA ASP A 211 13.60 9.64 -17.69
C ASP A 211 12.45 9.67 -16.68
N PHE A 212 12.33 10.79 -15.99
CA PHE A 212 11.22 11.04 -15.07
C PHE A 212 9.88 11.09 -15.82
N GLU A 213 9.87 11.75 -16.99
CA GLU A 213 8.73 11.88 -17.91
C GLU A 213 9.19 11.50 -19.32
N GLN A 214 8.42 10.65 -20.00
CA GLN A 214 8.72 10.20 -21.36
C GLN A 214 7.46 9.71 -22.06
N GLU A 215 7.56 9.50 -23.37
CA GLU A 215 6.44 8.95 -24.16
C GLU A 215 6.33 7.42 -23.97
N TYR A 216 5.14 6.88 -24.25
CA TYR A 216 4.97 5.45 -24.39
C TYR A 216 5.54 4.99 -25.73
N ILE A 217 6.49 4.06 -25.71
CA ILE A 217 7.12 3.52 -26.93
C ILE A 217 6.35 2.29 -27.42
N ASN A 218 5.91 1.43 -26.49
CA ASN A 218 5.23 0.19 -26.83
C ASN A 218 3.72 0.29 -26.61
N GLU A 219 2.95 -0.42 -27.42
CA GLU A 219 1.51 -0.55 -27.27
C GLU A 219 1.13 -1.37 -26.03
N SER A 220 -0.01 -1.05 -25.43
CA SER A 220 -0.57 -1.81 -24.32
C SER A 220 -1.21 -3.11 -24.84
N ASN A 221 -0.73 -4.27 -24.34
CA ASN A 221 -1.12 -5.60 -24.80
C ASN A 221 -2.06 -6.36 -23.85
N SER A 222 -2.28 -5.84 -22.63
CA SER A 222 -3.15 -6.47 -21.65
C SER A 222 -4.28 -5.53 -21.19
N LYS A 223 -5.34 -6.13 -20.63
CA LYS A 223 -6.41 -5.34 -19.99
C LYS A 223 -5.86 -4.52 -18.82
N TYR A 224 -4.89 -5.07 -18.09
CA TYR A 224 -4.27 -4.40 -16.96
C TYR A 224 -3.46 -3.17 -17.40
N GLN A 225 -2.62 -3.30 -18.43
CA GLN A 225 -1.86 -2.18 -19.00
C GLN A 225 -2.80 -1.06 -19.49
N LYS A 226 -3.87 -1.41 -20.21
CA LYS A 226 -4.89 -0.44 -20.65
C LYS A 226 -5.51 0.29 -19.46
N MET A 227 -5.83 -0.43 -18.39
CA MET A 227 -6.37 0.16 -17.15
C MET A 227 -5.37 1.11 -16.49
N MET A 228 -4.08 0.74 -16.42
CA MET A 228 -3.04 1.58 -15.81
C MET A 228 -2.77 2.86 -16.60
N ARG A 229 -2.86 2.82 -17.92
CA ARG A 229 -2.68 3.97 -18.81
C ARG A 229 -3.89 4.89 -18.91
N LEU A 230 -5.02 4.50 -18.35
CA LEU A 230 -6.23 5.33 -18.42
C LEU A 230 -5.96 6.72 -17.83
N ASN A 231 -6.27 7.76 -18.63
CA ASN A 231 -6.01 9.16 -18.27
C ASN A 231 -4.52 9.52 -18.06
N SER A 232 -3.62 8.83 -18.76
CA SER A 232 -2.19 9.16 -18.73
C SER A 232 -1.64 9.23 -20.15
N ASP A 233 -1.39 10.43 -20.65
CA ASP A 233 -0.85 10.65 -21.99
C ASP A 233 0.66 10.38 -22.04
N LYS A 234 1.34 10.44 -20.89
CA LYS A 234 2.78 10.24 -20.74
C LYS A 234 3.12 9.22 -19.66
N LEU A 235 4.31 8.67 -19.75
CA LEU A 235 4.87 7.74 -18.79
C LEU A 235 5.78 8.46 -17.80
N TYR A 236 5.44 8.38 -16.51
CA TYR A 236 6.21 9.01 -15.41
C TYR A 236 6.92 7.99 -14.54
N ASN A 237 8.04 8.40 -13.94
CA ASN A 237 8.83 7.59 -13.00
C ASN A 237 9.43 6.31 -13.61
N HIS A 238 9.62 6.24 -14.94
CA HIS A 238 10.17 5.07 -15.61
C HIS A 238 11.65 5.27 -15.95
N LYS A 239 12.45 5.52 -14.90
CA LYS A 239 13.91 5.62 -14.96
C LYS A 239 14.55 4.44 -14.24
N ALA A 240 15.37 3.68 -14.96
CA ALA A 240 16.10 2.54 -14.40
C ALA A 240 17.19 2.99 -13.43
N SER A 241 17.44 2.17 -12.40
CA SER A 241 18.53 2.42 -11.47
C SER A 241 19.88 2.27 -12.16
N ASN A 242 20.82 3.14 -11.84
CA ASN A 242 22.22 2.96 -12.22
C ASN A 242 22.85 1.87 -11.33
N HIS A 243 23.07 0.71 -11.90
CA HIS A 243 23.71 -0.41 -11.21
C HIS A 243 25.22 -0.43 -11.46
N ALA A 244 25.99 -0.77 -10.42
CA ALA A 244 27.42 -1.03 -10.59
C ALA A 244 27.65 -2.19 -11.55
N LEU A 245 28.72 -2.15 -12.34
CA LEU A 245 29.10 -3.18 -13.32
C LEU A 245 29.12 -4.59 -12.72
N VAL A 246 29.58 -4.73 -11.47
CA VAL A 246 29.58 -6.02 -10.75
C VAL A 246 28.15 -6.57 -10.62
N ALA A 247 27.14 -5.75 -10.34
CA ALA A 247 25.75 -6.19 -10.24
C ALA A 247 25.20 -6.59 -11.62
N ILE A 248 25.47 -5.78 -12.65
CA ILE A 248 25.07 -6.06 -14.04
C ILE A 248 25.71 -7.39 -14.52
N ASN A 249 27.00 -7.60 -14.28
CA ASN A 249 27.70 -8.81 -14.68
C ASN A 249 27.13 -10.05 -13.96
N LYS A 250 26.76 -9.95 -12.68
CA LYS A 250 26.04 -11.03 -11.98
C LYS A 250 24.69 -11.32 -12.62
N LEU A 251 23.91 -10.30 -12.94
CA LEU A 251 22.61 -10.48 -13.59
C LEU A 251 22.75 -11.11 -14.98
N LYS A 252 23.79 -10.78 -15.77
CA LYS A 252 24.05 -11.41 -17.06
C LYS A 252 24.29 -12.92 -16.98
N MET A 253 24.81 -13.42 -15.84
CA MET A 253 25.01 -14.85 -15.60
C MET A 253 23.72 -15.58 -15.21
N ILE A 254 22.68 -14.83 -14.78
CA ILE A 254 21.41 -15.39 -14.33
C ILE A 254 20.44 -15.42 -15.52
N PRO A 255 19.99 -16.61 -15.95
CA PRO A 255 19.02 -16.71 -17.03
C PRO A 255 17.70 -15.96 -16.73
N PRO A 256 16.90 -15.64 -17.75
CA PRO A 256 15.57 -15.07 -17.57
C PRO A 256 14.74 -15.85 -16.54
N GLU A 257 14.06 -15.12 -15.65
CA GLU A 257 13.14 -15.64 -14.62
C GLU A 257 13.81 -16.54 -13.54
N LYS A 258 15.14 -16.62 -13.49
CA LYS A 258 15.92 -17.41 -12.52
C LYS A 258 16.49 -16.52 -11.40
N GLY A 259 17.30 -17.09 -10.55
CA GLY A 259 17.89 -16.40 -9.40
C GLY A 259 19.35 -16.81 -9.14
N LYS A 260 19.84 -16.48 -7.96
CA LYS A 260 21.24 -16.61 -7.55
C LYS A 260 21.79 -18.04 -7.62
N GLU A 261 20.97 -19.05 -7.72
CA GLU A 261 21.36 -20.45 -7.89
C GLU A 261 22.17 -20.71 -9.15
N TYR A 262 22.16 -19.77 -10.09
CA TYR A 262 22.97 -19.77 -11.31
C TYR A 262 24.29 -19.00 -11.16
N LEU A 263 24.54 -18.37 -10.01
CA LEU A 263 25.81 -17.68 -9.75
C LEU A 263 26.83 -18.63 -9.15
N PRO A 264 28.11 -18.54 -9.55
CA PRO A 264 29.23 -19.19 -8.89
C PRO A 264 29.24 -18.85 -7.38
N LYS A 265 29.63 -19.81 -6.54
CA LYS A 265 29.64 -19.64 -5.07
C LYS A 265 30.48 -18.45 -4.63
N GLU A 266 31.58 -18.18 -5.31
CA GLU A 266 32.52 -17.08 -5.03
C GLU A 266 31.86 -15.72 -5.25
N LEU A 267 30.85 -15.63 -6.10
CA LEU A 267 30.13 -14.39 -6.40
C LEU A 267 28.91 -14.15 -5.49
N LEU A 268 28.49 -15.14 -4.70
CA LEU A 268 27.33 -15.01 -3.79
C LEU A 268 27.60 -14.08 -2.61
N GLY A 269 28.87 -13.95 -2.19
CA GLY A 269 29.24 -13.17 -1.01
C GLY A 269 28.59 -13.72 0.27
N LYS A 270 28.42 -12.86 1.27
CA LYS A 270 27.79 -13.22 2.57
C LYS A 270 26.24 -13.22 2.51
N GLN A 271 25.64 -13.10 1.35
CA GLN A 271 24.18 -13.00 1.17
C GLN A 271 23.51 -14.35 1.42
N GLN A 272 22.74 -14.45 2.51
CA GLN A 272 22.09 -15.70 2.92
C GLN A 272 20.66 -15.87 2.36
N TYR A 273 20.00 -14.80 1.91
CA TYR A 273 18.61 -14.86 1.45
C TYR A 273 18.49 -15.60 0.10
N LYS A 274 17.59 -16.58 0.03
CA LYS A 274 17.35 -17.39 -1.18
C LYS A 274 16.93 -16.54 -2.39
N SER A 275 16.22 -15.45 -2.17
CA SER A 275 15.68 -14.56 -3.22
C SER A 275 16.67 -13.52 -3.75
N THR A 276 17.86 -13.37 -3.16
CA THR A 276 18.89 -12.41 -3.61
C THR A 276 19.20 -12.58 -5.10
N TYR A 277 19.30 -11.49 -5.84
CA TYR A 277 19.47 -11.45 -7.30
C TYR A 277 18.37 -12.19 -8.10
N GLY A 278 17.23 -12.50 -7.47
CA GLY A 278 16.13 -13.17 -8.16
C GLY A 278 15.49 -12.27 -9.21
N ARG A 279 15.19 -12.83 -10.40
CA ARG A 279 14.38 -12.20 -11.43
C ARG A 279 12.91 -12.49 -11.19
N LEU A 280 12.04 -11.52 -11.51
CA LEU A 280 10.60 -11.76 -11.57
C LEU A 280 10.28 -12.80 -12.65
N GLU A 281 9.11 -13.42 -12.56
CA GLU A 281 8.62 -14.39 -13.54
C GLU A 281 7.43 -13.79 -14.30
N TRP A 282 7.49 -13.82 -15.64
CA TRP A 282 6.47 -13.19 -16.48
C TRP A 282 5.05 -13.70 -16.20
N ASN A 283 4.89 -14.99 -16.04
CA ASN A 283 3.60 -15.66 -15.94
C ASN A 283 3.11 -15.86 -14.48
N LYS A 284 3.71 -15.13 -13.53
CA LYS A 284 3.29 -15.15 -12.12
C LYS A 284 3.07 -13.74 -11.59
N PRO A 285 2.22 -13.55 -10.55
CA PRO A 285 2.22 -12.33 -9.77
C PRO A 285 3.61 -12.10 -9.13
N SER A 286 4.01 -10.86 -8.96
CA SER A 286 5.27 -10.53 -8.27
C SER A 286 5.20 -10.93 -6.79
N PRO A 287 6.35 -11.20 -6.15
CA PRO A 287 6.46 -11.15 -4.69
C PRO A 287 6.09 -9.75 -4.16
N THR A 288 5.99 -9.62 -2.84
CA THR A 288 5.78 -8.31 -2.20
C THR A 288 6.89 -7.34 -2.58
N ILE A 289 6.52 -6.22 -3.21
CA ILE A 289 7.41 -5.10 -3.50
C ILE A 289 7.74 -4.39 -2.18
N ASP A 290 9.02 -4.31 -1.86
CA ASP A 290 9.53 -3.66 -0.66
C ASP A 290 10.16 -2.28 -0.96
N THR A 291 10.68 -1.60 0.06
CA THR A 291 11.28 -0.26 -0.07
C THR A 291 12.67 -0.25 -0.71
N ARG A 292 13.18 -1.41 -1.11
CA ARG A 292 14.51 -1.58 -1.75
C ARG A 292 14.43 -2.35 -3.07
N PHE A 293 13.29 -2.33 -3.72
CA PHE A 293 13.05 -3.03 -4.99
C PHE A 293 14.02 -2.64 -6.11
N ASP A 294 14.67 -1.49 -5.99
CA ASP A 294 15.64 -0.96 -6.95
C ASP A 294 17.08 -1.46 -6.75
N ALA A 295 17.33 -2.28 -5.76
CA ALA A 295 18.63 -2.88 -5.51
C ALA A 295 18.68 -4.30 -6.05
N ALA A 296 19.53 -4.56 -7.06
CA ALA A 296 19.62 -5.86 -7.72
C ALA A 296 19.89 -7.03 -6.77
N SER A 297 20.59 -6.78 -5.66
CA SER A 297 20.89 -7.78 -4.63
C SER A 297 19.80 -7.95 -3.57
N ASN A 298 18.72 -7.17 -3.61
CA ASN A 298 17.66 -7.23 -2.61
C ASN A 298 16.45 -8.01 -3.12
N GLY A 299 16.32 -9.24 -2.67
CA GLY A 299 15.13 -10.04 -2.97
C GLY A 299 14.99 -10.44 -4.44
N LYS A 300 13.73 -10.73 -4.83
CA LYS A 300 13.33 -11.10 -6.19
C LYS A 300 12.66 -9.89 -6.86
N ASN A 301 13.48 -8.86 -7.13
CA ASN A 301 13.04 -7.57 -7.68
C ASN A 301 13.72 -7.21 -9.02
N ASN A 302 14.45 -8.15 -9.64
CA ASN A 302 15.05 -7.89 -10.93
C ASN A 302 14.04 -8.15 -12.05
N HIS A 303 14.17 -7.35 -13.13
CA HIS A 303 13.35 -7.51 -14.30
C HIS A 303 13.46 -8.94 -14.85
N PRO A 304 12.40 -9.57 -15.36
CA PRO A 304 12.40 -10.96 -15.80
C PRO A 304 13.50 -11.28 -16.84
N PHE A 305 13.82 -10.32 -17.71
CA PHE A 305 14.76 -10.48 -18.83
C PHE A 305 15.94 -9.50 -18.76
N LEU A 306 15.71 -8.21 -18.53
CA LEU A 306 16.74 -7.16 -18.55
C LEU A 306 17.69 -7.25 -17.35
N ASN A 307 18.94 -6.80 -17.50
CA ASN A 307 19.97 -6.93 -16.46
C ASN A 307 19.93 -5.78 -15.44
N ARG A 308 18.76 -5.55 -14.85
CA ARG A 308 18.50 -4.51 -13.86
C ARG A 308 17.39 -4.92 -12.89
N SER A 309 17.29 -4.21 -11.78
CA SER A 309 16.08 -4.22 -10.96
C SER A 309 14.94 -3.48 -11.67
N ILE A 310 13.71 -3.68 -11.18
CA ILE A 310 12.54 -2.97 -11.70
C ILE A 310 12.64 -1.47 -11.45
N THR A 311 12.05 -0.69 -12.36
CA THR A 311 11.94 0.78 -12.23
C THR A 311 10.86 1.17 -11.22
N PRO A 312 10.81 2.41 -10.76
CA PRO A 312 9.71 2.90 -9.91
C PRO A 312 8.33 2.74 -10.58
N ARG A 313 8.18 2.99 -11.88
CA ARG A 313 6.91 2.80 -12.58
C ARG A 313 6.52 1.33 -12.68
N GLU A 314 7.44 0.44 -12.98
CA GLU A 314 7.20 -1.00 -12.96
C GLU A 314 6.73 -1.46 -11.57
N ALA A 315 7.39 -1.02 -10.51
CA ALA A 315 7.00 -1.31 -9.14
C ALA A 315 5.63 -0.70 -8.78
N ALA A 316 5.33 0.52 -9.22
CA ALA A 316 4.05 1.19 -9.01
C ALA A 316 2.90 0.43 -9.68
N ARG A 317 3.08 -0.04 -10.92
CA ARG A 317 2.09 -0.88 -11.61
C ARG A 317 1.90 -2.23 -10.91
N LEU A 318 2.97 -2.86 -10.42
CA LEU A 318 2.87 -4.08 -9.61
C LEU A 318 2.16 -3.85 -8.27
N GLN A 319 2.10 -2.60 -7.79
CA GLN A 319 1.30 -2.16 -6.64
C GLN A 319 -0.09 -1.65 -7.04
N SER A 320 -0.46 -1.67 -8.32
CA SER A 320 -1.72 -1.17 -8.89
C SER A 320 -1.94 0.34 -8.83
N PHE A 321 -0.89 1.15 -8.82
CA PHE A 321 -1.00 2.57 -9.09
C PHE A 321 -1.15 2.81 -10.59
N ASP A 322 -2.09 3.67 -10.97
CA ASP A 322 -2.28 4.12 -12.35
C ASP A 322 -1.08 4.95 -12.81
N ASP A 323 -0.85 5.05 -14.12
CA ASP A 323 0.31 5.76 -14.66
C ASP A 323 0.25 7.28 -14.47
N ASN A 324 -0.96 7.84 -14.37
CA ASN A 324 -1.16 9.24 -14.03
C ASN A 324 -0.89 9.58 -12.55
N TYR A 325 -0.68 8.56 -11.70
CA TYR A 325 -0.24 8.78 -10.32
C TYR A 325 1.28 8.95 -10.29
N ILE A 326 1.75 10.17 -10.07
CA ILE A 326 3.16 10.56 -10.19
C ILE A 326 3.81 10.57 -8.81
N PHE A 327 4.96 9.92 -8.67
CA PHE A 327 5.72 9.89 -7.43
C PHE A 327 6.79 11.00 -7.44
N TYR A 328 6.79 11.82 -6.41
CA TYR A 328 7.66 12.98 -6.29
C TYR A 328 8.71 12.78 -5.20
N GLY A 329 9.88 13.40 -5.40
CA GLY A 329 10.95 13.41 -4.43
C GLY A 329 12.19 12.62 -4.84
N PRO A 330 13.21 12.54 -3.96
CA PRO A 330 14.42 11.80 -4.24
C PRO A 330 14.14 10.27 -4.31
N LYS A 331 14.97 9.55 -5.03
CA LYS A 331 14.84 8.10 -5.29
C LYS A 331 14.53 7.26 -4.05
N VAL A 332 15.17 7.59 -2.91
CA VAL A 332 14.92 6.87 -1.64
C VAL A 332 13.49 7.08 -1.15
N ALA A 333 12.95 8.30 -1.30
CA ALA A 333 11.57 8.58 -0.92
C ALA A 333 10.59 7.87 -1.86
N VAL A 334 10.79 7.92 -3.18
CA VAL A 334 9.94 7.24 -4.17
C VAL A 334 9.86 5.74 -3.90
N ARG A 335 10.97 5.10 -3.56
CA ARG A 335 10.98 3.67 -3.18
C ARG A 335 10.15 3.39 -1.93
N ALA A 336 10.31 4.23 -0.91
CA ALA A 336 9.56 4.09 0.34
C ALA A 336 8.05 4.34 0.10
N GLN A 337 7.71 5.31 -0.72
CA GLN A 337 6.34 5.62 -1.14
C GLN A 337 5.67 4.39 -1.76
N ILE A 338 6.31 3.77 -2.75
CA ILE A 338 5.74 2.62 -3.47
C ILE A 338 5.76 1.36 -2.59
N GLY A 339 6.88 1.05 -1.95
CA GLY A 339 7.06 -0.19 -1.20
C GLY A 339 6.17 -0.30 0.05
N ASN A 340 5.91 0.84 0.74
CA ASN A 340 5.05 0.87 1.94
C ASN A 340 3.56 0.96 1.60
N ALA A 341 3.19 1.36 0.39
CA ALA A 341 1.81 1.64 0.05
C ALA A 341 0.87 0.44 0.23
N VAL A 342 -0.36 0.74 0.58
CA VAL A 342 -1.49 -0.15 0.37
C VAL A 342 -1.84 -0.14 -1.11
N PRO A 343 -1.93 -1.30 -1.78
CA PRO A 343 -2.28 -1.33 -3.20
C PRO A 343 -3.66 -0.70 -3.48
N PRO A 344 -3.77 0.28 -4.40
CA PRO A 344 -5.02 0.97 -4.68
C PRO A 344 -6.20 0.05 -5.01
N LEU A 345 -6.01 -1.03 -5.78
CA LEU A 345 -7.11 -1.97 -6.08
C LEU A 345 -7.58 -2.74 -4.85
N MET A 346 -6.71 -3.03 -3.89
CA MET A 346 -7.10 -3.64 -2.62
C MET A 346 -7.88 -2.63 -1.75
N ALA A 347 -7.45 -1.37 -1.69
CA ALA A 347 -8.17 -0.30 -0.99
C ALA A 347 -9.55 -0.03 -1.62
N LYS A 348 -9.64 -0.06 -2.95
CA LYS A 348 -10.93 0.00 -3.68
C LYS A 348 -11.88 -1.13 -3.25
N ALA A 349 -11.40 -2.36 -3.17
CA ALA A 349 -12.24 -3.49 -2.77
C ALA A 349 -12.77 -3.35 -1.33
N ILE A 350 -11.98 -2.75 -0.43
CA ILE A 350 -12.42 -2.41 0.94
C ILE A 350 -13.52 -1.34 0.89
N ALA A 351 -13.32 -0.26 0.10
CA ALA A 351 -14.31 0.80 -0.07
C ALA A 351 -15.63 0.25 -0.64
N ASP A 352 -15.56 -0.53 -1.73
CA ASP A 352 -16.74 -1.13 -2.36
C ASP A 352 -17.52 -2.04 -1.40
N LYS A 353 -16.80 -2.80 -0.56
CA LYS A 353 -17.42 -3.65 0.47
C LYS A 353 -18.14 -2.83 1.53
N ILE A 354 -17.50 -1.79 2.06
CA ILE A 354 -18.08 -0.89 3.06
C ILE A 354 -19.34 -0.21 2.48
N PHE A 355 -19.23 0.33 1.28
CA PHE A 355 -20.33 0.99 0.57
C PHE A 355 -21.52 0.03 0.41
N LYS A 356 -21.29 -1.15 -0.14
CA LYS A 356 -22.33 -2.16 -0.34
C LYS A 356 -23.06 -2.51 0.94
N GLU A 357 -22.33 -2.74 2.03
CA GLU A 357 -22.93 -3.16 3.32
C GLU A 357 -23.73 -2.04 3.99
N LEU A 358 -23.36 -0.77 3.81
CA LEU A 358 -24.02 0.34 4.51
C LEU A 358 -25.16 0.97 3.70
N ILE A 359 -25.18 0.80 2.38
CA ILE A 359 -26.23 1.37 1.52
C ILE A 359 -27.30 0.35 1.15
N PHE A 360 -26.94 -0.91 0.87
CA PHE A 360 -27.92 -1.93 0.48
C PHE A 360 -28.90 -2.34 1.60
N ASP A 361 -28.55 -2.15 2.87
CA ASP A 361 -29.53 -2.37 3.96
C ASP A 361 -30.63 -1.30 4.01
N GLN A 362 -30.46 -0.18 3.28
CA GLN A 362 -31.50 0.87 3.21
C GLN A 362 -32.62 0.53 2.22
N SER A 363 -32.35 -0.27 1.18
CA SER A 363 -33.34 -0.65 0.16
C SER A 363 -34.27 -1.79 0.61
N ASN A 364 -34.04 -2.41 1.76
CA ASN A 364 -34.87 -3.46 2.33
C ASN A 364 -35.75 -2.98 3.51
N LEU A 365 -35.78 -1.67 3.79
CA LEU A 365 -36.51 -1.04 4.90
C LEU A 365 -37.58 -0.04 4.42
N ASP A 366 -37.74 0.13 3.10
CA ASP A 366 -38.85 0.78 2.42
C ASP A 366 -39.75 -0.28 1.76
#